data_07430ac8e6bf37bd8796f96a91b5a704
#
_entry.id   07430ac8e6bf37bd8796f96a91b5a704
#
_cell.length_a   1.000
_cell.length_b   1.000
_cell.length_c   1.000
_cell.angle_alpha   90.00
_cell.angle_beta   90.00
_cell.angle_gamma   90.00
#
_symmetry.space_group_name_H-M   'P 1'
#
loop_
_entity.id
_entity.type
_entity.pdbx_description
1 polymer ?
#
loop_
_entity_poly.entity_id
_entity_poly.type
_entity_poly.pdbx_seq_one_letter_code
_entity_poly.pdbx_strand_id
1 'polypeptide(L)'
;GVFKPYAGVSTAVLLFTKGALRQAQGDMRDYDVWFYDMQADGFSLDDKRQKIADNDIPDVLTEWAARKAKQKSNNKKVVWVNTKDIRVNKYDLSISRYKPVEHKAVEYEKPEVLMDKVMMLEEEIVAYVRTIRSEM
;
A
#
# COMPACT_ATOMS: atom_id res chain seq x y z
N GLY A 1 -10.09 -1.90 -5.60
CA GLY A 1 -10.47 -1.97 -7.01
C GLY A 1 -10.68 -3.37 -7.57
N VAL A 2 -10.38 -4.45 -6.79
CA VAL A 2 -10.52 -5.85 -7.26
C VAL A 2 -11.97 -6.18 -7.66
N PHE A 3 -12.95 -5.53 -7.04
CA PHE A 3 -14.39 -5.76 -7.29
C PHE A 3 -15.02 -4.70 -8.19
N LYS A 4 -14.23 -3.91 -8.91
CA LYS A 4 -14.79 -3.03 -9.94
C LYS A 4 -15.43 -3.86 -11.07
N PRO A 5 -16.53 -3.38 -11.66
CA PRO A 5 -17.16 -2.07 -11.44
C PRO A 5 -18.10 -2.00 -10.21
N TYR A 6 -18.29 -3.10 -9.49
CA TYR A 6 -19.32 -3.17 -8.43
C TYR A 6 -18.95 -2.42 -7.15
N ALA A 7 -17.66 -2.40 -6.78
CA ALA A 7 -17.20 -1.69 -5.59
C ALA A 7 -15.79 -1.12 -5.77
N GLY A 8 -15.63 0.17 -5.45
CA GLY A 8 -14.35 0.88 -5.42
C GLY A 8 -13.65 0.86 -4.05
N VAL A 9 -14.10 0.03 -3.12
CA VAL A 9 -13.58 0.00 -1.75
C VAL A 9 -12.40 -0.96 -1.58
N SER A 10 -11.59 -0.73 -0.57
CA SER A 10 -10.59 -1.69 -0.12
C SER A 10 -11.27 -2.89 0.53
N THR A 11 -10.77 -4.09 0.27
CA THR A 11 -11.32 -5.33 0.79
C THR A 11 -10.25 -6.10 1.53
N ALA A 12 -10.66 -6.92 2.49
CA ALA A 12 -9.77 -7.80 3.24
C ALA A 12 -10.30 -9.23 3.21
N VAL A 13 -9.38 -10.20 3.19
CA VAL A 13 -9.68 -11.62 3.35
C VAL A 13 -9.22 -12.04 4.74
N LEU A 14 -10.12 -12.55 5.56
CA LEU A 14 -9.83 -13.03 6.89
C LEU A 14 -9.77 -14.56 6.91
N LEU A 15 -8.61 -15.10 7.30
CA LEU A 15 -8.39 -16.54 7.43
C LEU A 15 -8.23 -16.88 8.92
N PHE A 16 -9.03 -17.82 9.41
CA PHE A 16 -8.97 -18.26 10.80
C PHE A 16 -9.27 -19.74 10.94
N THR A 17 -8.77 -20.36 12.01
CA THR A 17 -9.06 -21.77 12.34
C THR A 17 -10.09 -21.83 13.47
N LYS A 18 -11.22 -22.48 13.21
CA LYS A 18 -12.24 -22.77 14.25
C LYS A 18 -11.66 -23.70 15.29
N GLY A 19 -11.51 -23.29 16.49
CA GLY A 19 -10.90 -24.09 17.57
C GLY A 19 -9.83 -23.33 18.33
N ALA A 20 -9.09 -22.44 17.68
CA ALA A 20 -8.22 -21.48 18.37
C ALA A 20 -9.03 -20.59 19.35
N LEU A 21 -10.30 -20.33 19.05
CA LEU A 21 -11.20 -19.57 19.91
C LEU A 21 -11.66 -20.31 21.18
N ARG A 22 -11.71 -21.64 21.20
CA ARG A 22 -12.08 -22.41 22.40
C ARG A 22 -10.98 -22.43 23.45
N GLN A 23 -9.72 -22.35 23.06
CA GLN A 23 -8.59 -22.18 23.97
C GLN A 23 -8.51 -20.75 24.56
N ALA A 24 -9.12 -19.79 23.89
CA ALA A 24 -9.13 -18.38 24.33
C ALA A 24 -10.16 -18.08 25.42
N GLN A 25 -11.12 -18.97 25.71
CA GLN A 25 -12.14 -18.75 26.75
C GLN A 25 -11.63 -18.93 28.20
N GLY A 26 -10.43 -19.45 28.38
CA GLY A 26 -9.83 -19.63 29.73
C GLY A 26 -8.48 -18.98 29.91
N ASP A 27 -7.79 -18.67 28.83
CA ASP A 27 -6.43 -18.14 28.87
C ASP A 27 -6.30 -17.12 27.74
N MET A 28 -6.28 -15.85 28.08
CA MET A 28 -6.03 -14.76 27.11
C MET A 28 -4.57 -14.83 26.66
N ARG A 29 -4.16 -15.94 26.05
CA ARG A 29 -2.82 -16.07 25.48
C ARG A 29 -2.70 -15.12 24.34
N ASP A 30 -1.69 -14.27 24.44
CA ASP A 30 -1.34 -13.40 23.35
C ASP A 30 -0.70 -14.23 22.24
N TYR A 31 -1.14 -14.00 21.03
CA TYR A 31 -0.58 -14.59 19.82
C TYR A 31 -0.42 -13.50 18.76
N ASP A 32 0.41 -13.79 17.77
CA ASP A 32 0.65 -12.87 16.68
C ASP A 32 -0.28 -13.17 15.51
N VAL A 33 -0.87 -12.12 14.95
CA VAL A 33 -1.68 -12.14 13.75
C VAL A 33 -0.81 -11.75 12.57
N TRP A 34 -0.85 -12.56 11.53
CA TRP A 34 -0.12 -12.31 10.30
C TRP A 34 -0.97 -11.47 9.33
N PHE A 35 -0.42 -10.38 8.87
CA PHE A 35 -1.01 -9.51 7.87
C PHE A 35 -0.15 -9.50 6.61
N TYR A 36 -0.80 -9.42 5.48
CA TYR A 36 -0.15 -9.18 4.19
C TYR A 36 -0.85 -8.04 3.45
N ASP A 37 -0.10 -7.02 3.07
CA ASP A 37 -0.58 -5.85 2.34
C ASP A 37 -0.47 -6.06 0.84
N MET A 38 -1.51 -6.63 0.24
CA MET A 38 -1.54 -6.96 -1.18
C MET A 38 -1.85 -5.69 -2.01
N GLN A 39 -0.95 -5.35 -2.93
CA GLN A 39 -1.03 -4.16 -3.76
C GLN A 39 -1.57 -4.46 -5.17
N ALA A 40 -1.26 -5.64 -5.71
CA ALA A 40 -1.60 -6.03 -7.07
C ALA A 40 -2.01 -7.51 -7.15
N ASP A 41 -2.98 -7.80 -7.98
CA ASP A 41 -3.52 -9.14 -8.21
C ASP A 41 -3.30 -9.66 -9.63
N GLY A 42 -2.42 -9.01 -10.41
CA GLY A 42 -2.14 -9.36 -11.80
C GLY A 42 -3.09 -8.74 -12.81
N PHE A 43 -3.98 -7.85 -12.35
CA PHE A 43 -4.92 -7.15 -13.21
C PHE A 43 -4.98 -5.67 -12.90
N SER A 44 -5.29 -4.86 -13.92
CA SER A 44 -5.49 -3.42 -13.74
C SER A 44 -6.66 -3.12 -12.80
N LEU A 45 -6.60 -1.98 -12.12
CA LEU A 45 -7.65 -1.54 -11.18
C LEU A 45 -8.78 -0.76 -11.87
N ASP A 46 -8.82 -0.76 -13.21
CA ASP A 46 -9.90 -0.19 -13.99
C ASP A 46 -11.04 -1.19 -14.19
N ASP A 47 -12.11 -0.74 -14.83
CA ASP A 47 -13.30 -1.58 -15.05
C ASP A 47 -13.05 -2.70 -16.09
N LYS A 48 -12.00 -2.57 -16.91
CA LYS A 48 -11.66 -3.57 -17.95
C LYS A 48 -10.87 -4.75 -17.41
N ARG A 49 -10.23 -4.59 -16.24
CA ARG A 49 -9.45 -5.64 -15.57
C ARG A 49 -8.46 -6.33 -16.53
N GLN A 50 -7.64 -5.54 -17.20
CA GLN A 50 -6.64 -6.06 -18.12
C GLN A 50 -5.47 -6.67 -17.34
N LYS A 51 -4.91 -7.78 -17.88
CA LYS A 51 -3.77 -8.45 -17.26
C LYS A 51 -2.55 -7.54 -17.27
N ILE A 52 -1.90 -7.41 -16.11
CA ILE A 52 -0.66 -6.64 -15.91
C ILE A 52 0.42 -7.54 -15.30
N ALA A 53 1.66 -7.09 -15.36
CA ALA A 53 2.81 -7.82 -14.82
C ALA A 53 2.82 -7.84 -13.28
N ASP A 54 2.33 -6.77 -12.63
CA ASP A 54 2.34 -6.65 -11.18
C ASP A 54 1.33 -7.62 -10.56
N ASN A 55 1.85 -8.60 -9.81
CA ASN A 55 1.05 -9.67 -9.22
C ASN A 55 1.68 -10.16 -7.91
N ASP A 56 1.02 -9.91 -6.80
CA ASP A 56 1.46 -10.32 -5.46
C ASP A 56 0.98 -11.73 -5.06
N ILE A 57 0.13 -12.36 -5.83
CA ILE A 57 -0.46 -13.66 -5.45
C ILE A 57 0.61 -14.74 -5.23
N PRO A 58 1.63 -14.90 -6.10
CA PRO A 58 2.70 -15.87 -5.85
C PRO A 58 3.49 -15.57 -4.58
N ASP A 59 3.74 -14.28 -4.30
CA ASP A 59 4.44 -13.83 -3.09
C ASP A 59 3.63 -14.12 -1.83
N VAL A 60 2.32 -13.81 -1.83
CA VAL A 60 1.41 -14.16 -0.73
C VAL A 60 1.46 -15.65 -0.41
N LEU A 61 1.45 -16.51 -1.42
CA LEU A 61 1.47 -17.96 -1.21
C LEU A 61 2.80 -18.43 -0.58
N THR A 62 3.91 -17.85 -1.03
CA THR A 62 5.25 -18.13 -0.49
C THR A 62 5.35 -17.72 0.97
N GLU A 63 4.98 -16.47 1.28
CA GLU A 63 4.98 -15.92 2.63
C GLU A 63 3.99 -16.66 3.56
N TRP A 64 2.83 -17.04 3.03
CA TRP A 64 1.85 -17.84 3.77
C TRP A 64 2.40 -19.21 4.14
N ALA A 65 3.14 -19.88 3.26
CA ALA A 65 3.79 -21.15 3.57
C ALA A 65 4.89 -20.98 4.64
N ALA A 66 5.70 -19.92 4.52
CA ALA A 66 6.81 -19.62 5.42
C ALA A 66 6.34 -19.20 6.83
N ARG A 67 5.12 -18.68 7.00
CA ARG A 67 4.60 -18.19 8.29
C ARG A 67 4.66 -19.20 9.44
N LYS A 68 4.55 -20.49 9.12
CA LYS A 68 4.60 -21.59 10.13
C LYS A 68 5.95 -21.68 10.83
N ALA A 69 7.01 -21.31 10.13
CA ALA A 69 8.36 -21.32 10.67
C ALA A 69 8.65 -20.11 11.57
N LYS A 70 7.70 -19.16 11.73
CA LYS A 70 7.87 -17.89 12.46
C LYS A 70 9.13 -17.12 12.04
N GLN A 71 9.62 -17.36 10.84
CA GLN A 71 10.73 -16.61 10.31
C GLN A 71 10.27 -15.17 10.05
N LYS A 72 11.03 -14.21 10.58
CA LYS A 72 10.82 -12.80 10.26
C LYS A 72 11.07 -12.64 8.77
N SER A 73 10.02 -12.37 8.02
CA SER A 73 10.14 -12.02 6.62
C SER A 73 10.77 -10.62 6.50
N ASN A 74 11.70 -10.46 5.55
CA ASN A 74 12.20 -9.16 5.15
C ASN A 74 11.24 -8.45 4.19
N ASN A 75 10.11 -9.07 3.87
CA ASN A 75 9.10 -8.54 2.97
C ASN A 75 8.34 -7.41 3.67
N LYS A 76 8.43 -6.20 3.12
CA LYS A 76 7.75 -4.99 3.64
C LYS A 76 6.23 -5.08 3.60
N LYS A 77 5.67 -6.03 2.84
CA LYS A 77 4.23 -6.29 2.75
C LYS A 77 3.72 -7.17 3.88
N VAL A 78 4.61 -7.85 4.61
CA VAL A 78 4.28 -8.74 5.72
C VAL A 78 4.43 -8.01 7.05
N VAL A 79 3.38 -8.05 7.87
CA VAL A 79 3.39 -7.47 9.22
C VAL A 79 2.84 -8.49 10.21
N TRP A 80 3.56 -8.69 11.32
CA TRP A 80 3.10 -9.46 12.46
C TRP A 80 2.67 -8.53 13.57
N VAL A 81 1.45 -8.69 14.05
CA VAL A 81 0.86 -7.84 15.08
C VAL A 81 0.40 -8.69 16.25
N ASN A 82 0.83 -8.34 17.46
CA ASN A 82 0.38 -9.03 18.64
C ASN A 82 -1.08 -8.69 18.95
N THR A 83 -1.84 -9.71 19.40
CA THR A 83 -3.26 -9.51 19.75
C THR A 83 -3.47 -8.50 20.87
N LYS A 84 -2.46 -8.23 21.72
CA LYS A 84 -2.52 -7.11 22.69
C LYS A 84 -2.71 -5.77 22.00
N ASP A 85 -1.89 -5.53 20.97
CA ASP A 85 -1.93 -4.25 20.23
C ASP A 85 -3.25 -4.10 19.48
N ILE A 86 -3.78 -5.21 18.93
CA ILE A 86 -5.10 -5.22 18.29
C ILE A 86 -6.19 -4.88 19.29
N ARG A 87 -6.14 -5.42 20.53
CA ARG A 87 -7.11 -5.10 21.59
C ARG A 87 -7.04 -3.63 22.01
N VAL A 88 -5.82 -3.10 22.21
CA VAL A 88 -5.60 -1.68 22.54
C VAL A 88 -6.19 -0.77 21.46
N ASN A 89 -6.08 -1.17 20.20
CA ASN A 89 -6.64 -0.47 19.05
C ASN A 89 -8.11 -0.84 18.77
N LYS A 90 -8.87 -1.28 19.78
CA LYS A 90 -10.31 -1.58 19.70
C LYS A 90 -10.65 -2.62 18.62
N TYR A 91 -9.78 -3.63 18.45
CA TYR A 91 -9.92 -4.70 17.47
C TYR A 91 -9.91 -4.21 16.01
N ASP A 92 -9.32 -3.06 15.75
CA ASP A 92 -9.13 -2.58 14.38
C ASP A 92 -8.10 -3.46 13.65
N LEU A 93 -8.50 -4.05 12.52
CA LEU A 93 -7.68 -4.92 11.68
C LEU A 93 -7.13 -4.21 10.44
N SER A 94 -7.20 -2.89 10.39
CA SER A 94 -6.63 -2.10 9.30
C SER A 94 -5.11 -2.18 9.33
N ILE A 95 -4.50 -2.82 8.35
CA ILE A 95 -3.04 -3.03 8.28
C ILE A 95 -2.24 -1.72 8.33
N SER A 96 -2.79 -0.64 7.77
CA SER A 96 -2.17 0.69 7.76
C SER A 96 -1.86 1.23 9.16
N ARG A 97 -2.60 0.78 10.19
CA ARG A 97 -2.36 1.16 11.58
C ARG A 97 -1.10 0.52 12.18
N TYR A 98 -0.72 -0.65 11.68
CA TYR A 98 0.36 -1.47 12.24
C TYR A 98 1.61 -1.47 11.36
N LYS A 99 1.47 -1.07 10.11
CA LYS A 99 2.60 -0.97 9.19
C LYS A 99 3.48 0.22 9.57
N PRO A 100 4.80 0.04 9.67
CA PRO A 100 5.69 1.17 9.92
C PRO A 100 5.53 2.20 8.79
N VAL A 101 5.26 3.44 9.16
CA VAL A 101 5.17 4.56 8.21
C VAL A 101 6.59 4.94 7.83
N GLU A 102 7.00 4.56 6.62
CA GLU A 102 8.23 5.11 6.05
C GLU A 102 7.95 6.57 5.64
N HIS A 103 8.34 7.50 6.49
CA HIS A 103 8.40 8.91 6.10
C HIS A 103 9.58 9.07 5.13
N LYS A 104 9.32 8.97 3.84
CA LYS A 104 10.25 9.51 2.87
C LYS A 104 10.16 11.03 3.01
N ALA A 105 11.18 11.65 3.59
CA ALA A 105 11.31 13.10 3.53
C ALA A 105 11.33 13.47 2.04
N VAL A 106 10.30 14.14 1.60
CA VAL A 106 10.29 14.71 0.25
C VAL A 106 11.19 15.93 0.32
N GLU A 107 12.35 15.83 -0.30
CA GLU A 107 13.26 16.96 -0.42
C GLU A 107 12.68 17.89 -1.50
N TYR A 108 12.11 18.98 -1.05
CA TYR A 108 11.57 19.99 -1.96
C TYR A 108 12.70 20.92 -2.41
N GLU A 109 12.72 21.27 -3.68
CA GLU A 109 13.58 22.33 -4.19
C GLU A 109 13.26 23.64 -3.46
N LYS A 110 14.30 24.43 -3.21
CA LYS A 110 14.11 25.75 -2.58
C LYS A 110 13.19 26.62 -3.41
N PRO A 111 12.31 27.41 -2.78
CA PRO A 111 11.39 28.29 -3.49
C PRO A 111 12.07 29.20 -4.53
N GLU A 112 13.27 29.68 -4.23
CA GLU A 112 14.07 30.51 -5.14
C GLU A 112 14.38 29.78 -6.45
N VAL A 113 14.80 28.48 -6.37
CA VAL A 113 15.10 27.67 -7.56
C VAL A 113 13.84 27.41 -8.39
N LEU A 114 12.69 27.24 -7.72
CA LEU A 114 11.42 27.08 -8.42
C LEU A 114 11.00 28.39 -9.11
N MET A 115 11.21 29.52 -8.48
CA MET A 115 10.93 30.83 -9.07
C MET A 115 11.80 31.10 -10.30
N ASP A 116 13.10 30.78 -10.22
CA ASP A 116 14.01 30.93 -11.37
C ASP A 116 13.57 30.06 -12.56
N LYS A 117 13.14 28.79 -12.27
CA LYS A 117 12.60 27.90 -13.31
C LYS A 117 11.33 28.46 -13.95
N VAL A 118 10.44 29.06 -13.15
CA VAL A 118 9.21 29.68 -13.67
C VAL A 118 9.56 30.86 -14.56
N MET A 119 10.49 31.72 -14.18
CA MET A 119 10.93 32.85 -14.98
C MET A 119 11.54 32.42 -16.32
N MET A 120 12.39 31.37 -16.30
CA MET A 120 12.95 30.82 -17.54
C MET A 120 11.86 30.31 -18.49
N LEU A 121 10.88 29.56 -17.96
CA LEU A 121 9.76 29.05 -18.76
C LEU A 121 8.90 30.20 -19.33
N GLU A 122 8.70 31.26 -18.57
CA GLU A 122 7.97 32.46 -19.03
C GLU A 122 8.68 33.14 -20.20
N GLU A 123 10.01 33.30 -20.13
CA GLU A 123 10.82 33.84 -21.22
C GLU A 123 10.73 32.98 -22.50
N GLU A 124 10.80 31.64 -22.35
CA GLU A 124 10.62 30.71 -23.48
C GLU A 124 9.24 30.86 -24.12
N ILE A 125 8.18 30.93 -23.32
CA ILE A 125 6.81 31.11 -23.81
C ILE A 125 6.71 32.43 -24.60
N VAL A 126 7.27 33.52 -24.08
CA VAL A 126 7.27 34.82 -24.76
C VAL A 126 8.03 34.75 -26.08
N ALA A 127 9.16 34.02 -26.12
CA ALA A 127 9.93 33.82 -27.33
C ALA A 127 9.13 33.06 -28.41
N TYR A 128 8.48 31.97 -28.04
CA TYR A 128 7.62 31.19 -28.95
C TYR A 128 6.44 32.02 -29.48
N VAL A 129 5.77 32.76 -28.61
CA VAL A 129 4.66 33.63 -29.04
C VAL A 129 5.11 34.69 -30.05
N ARG A 130 6.32 35.27 -29.85
CA ARG A 130 6.89 36.24 -30.80
C ARG A 130 7.18 35.60 -32.17
N THR A 131 7.73 34.38 -32.18
CA THR A 131 8.00 33.64 -33.41
C THR A 131 6.72 33.36 -34.17
N ILE A 132 5.69 32.83 -33.51
CA ILE A 132 4.38 32.56 -34.13
C ILE A 132 3.79 33.85 -34.73
N ARG A 133 3.90 34.96 -34.00
CA ARG A 133 3.37 36.25 -34.46
C ARG A 133 4.13 36.84 -35.67
N SER A 134 5.40 36.45 -35.86
CA SER A 134 6.20 36.88 -37.00
C SER A 134 5.93 36.04 -38.26
N GLU A 135 5.33 34.86 -38.12
CA GLU A 135 5.00 33.94 -39.20
C GLU A 135 3.55 34.12 -39.70
N MET A 136 2.75 34.90 -39.00
CA MET A 136 1.37 35.27 -39.39
C MET A 136 1.35 36.60 -40.17
#